data_3f4838995d8a114048959411ac755490
#
_entry.id   3f4838995d8a114048959411ac755490
#
_cell.length_a   1.000
_cell.length_b   1.000
_cell.length_c   1.000
_cell.angle_alpha   90.00
_cell.angle_beta   90.00
_cell.angle_gamma   90.00
#
_symmetry.space_group_name_H-M   'P 1'
#
loop_
_entity.id
_entity.type
_entity.pdbx_description
1 polymer ?
#
loop_
_entity_poly.entity_id
_entity_poly.type
_entity_poly.pdbx_seq_one_letter_code
_entity_poly.pdbx_strand_id
1 'polypeptide(L)'
;MAKFLITGANGQIGFALTQRLRIEKGHDILALKHSELDITNKNAVLSLVDSFKPNIIINGAAYTHVDRAETEESLVHDVNVKGLKYLAEAANRVNASILHIST
;
A
#
# COMPACT_ATOMS: atom_id res chain seq x y z
N MET A 1 9.36 -11.82 -14.37
CA MET A 1 8.85 -10.43 -14.33
C MET A 1 7.65 -10.33 -13.42
N ALA A 2 7.66 -9.40 -12.50
CA ALA A 2 6.56 -9.22 -11.56
C ALA A 2 6.06 -7.79 -11.57
N LYS A 3 4.76 -7.60 -11.30
CA LYS A 3 4.14 -6.28 -11.16
C LYS A 3 3.92 -6.02 -9.66
N PHE A 4 4.50 -4.95 -9.17
CA PHE A 4 4.41 -4.54 -7.78
C PHE A 4 3.59 -3.27 -7.64
N LEU A 5 2.63 -3.29 -6.75
CA LEU A 5 1.95 -2.06 -6.29
C LEU A 5 2.46 -1.76 -4.89
N ILE A 6 3.03 -0.58 -4.69
CA ILE A 6 3.56 -0.16 -3.40
C ILE A 6 2.77 1.06 -2.93
N THR A 7 2.09 0.94 -1.80
CA THR A 7 1.39 2.07 -1.18
C THR A 7 2.26 2.69 -0.10
N GLY A 8 2.05 3.96 0.20
CA GLY A 8 2.86 4.67 1.18
C GLY A 8 4.31 4.81 0.74
N ALA A 9 4.53 5.03 -0.55
CA ALA A 9 5.87 5.04 -1.14
C ALA A 9 6.76 6.17 -0.65
N ASN A 10 6.19 7.19 -0.01
CA ASN A 10 6.96 8.30 0.58
C ASN A 10 7.38 8.05 2.03
N GLY A 11 6.94 6.96 2.64
CA GLY A 11 7.42 6.55 3.96
C GLY A 11 8.81 5.92 3.86
N GLN A 12 9.51 5.81 4.99
CA GLN A 12 10.88 5.29 5.02
C GLN A 12 11.01 3.91 4.38
N ILE A 13 10.17 2.98 4.80
CA ILE A 13 10.25 1.60 4.34
C ILE A 13 9.73 1.48 2.90
N GLY A 14 8.61 2.14 2.59
CA GLY A 14 8.07 2.14 1.23
C GLY A 14 9.02 2.72 0.21
N PHE A 15 9.68 3.82 0.56
CA PHE A 15 10.68 4.44 -0.30
C PHE A 15 11.88 3.51 -0.52
N ALA A 16 12.40 2.94 0.56
CA ALA A 16 13.58 2.05 0.49
C ALA A 16 13.29 0.82 -0.36
N LEU A 17 12.12 0.20 -0.18
CA LEU A 17 11.71 -0.95 -0.97
C LEU A 17 11.54 -0.61 -2.45
N THR A 18 10.95 0.55 -2.73
CA THR A 18 10.77 1.02 -4.11
C THR A 18 12.12 1.16 -4.80
N GLN A 19 13.07 1.80 -4.13
CA GLN A 19 14.42 1.98 -4.67
C GLN A 19 15.12 0.65 -4.90
N ARG A 20 15.00 -0.27 -3.96
CA ARG A 20 15.61 -1.59 -4.07
C ARG A 20 15.05 -2.37 -5.26
N LEU A 21 13.73 -2.36 -5.42
CA LEU A 21 13.08 -3.08 -6.52
C LEU A 21 13.39 -2.46 -7.88
N ARG A 22 13.58 -1.15 -7.93
CA ARG A 22 13.94 -0.47 -9.18
C ARG A 22 15.35 -0.79 -9.65
N ILE A 23 16.25 -1.16 -8.75
CA ILE A 23 17.59 -1.60 -9.09
C ILE A 23 17.53 -2.95 -9.79
N GLU A 24 16.60 -3.81 -9.40
CA GLU A 24 16.39 -5.10 -10.06
C GLU A 24 15.63 -4.90 -11.36
N LYS A 25 16.17 -5.44 -12.44
CA LYS A 25 15.56 -5.30 -13.76
C LYS A 25 14.42 -6.31 -13.94
N GLY A 26 13.45 -5.96 -14.76
CA GLY A 26 12.38 -6.86 -15.14
C GLY A 26 11.10 -6.77 -14.31
N HIS A 27 11.05 -5.84 -13.36
CA HIS A 27 9.83 -5.61 -12.56
C HIS A 27 9.10 -4.37 -13.06
N ASP A 28 7.77 -4.42 -13.03
CA ASP A 28 6.91 -3.28 -13.28
C ASP A 28 6.42 -2.77 -11.92
N ILE A 29 6.76 -1.54 -11.57
CA ILE A 29 6.54 -1.01 -10.22
C ILE A 29 5.67 0.24 -10.28
N LEU A 30 4.54 0.20 -9.58
CA LEU A 30 3.68 1.36 -9.37
C LEU A 30 3.76 1.72 -7.89
N ALA A 31 4.50 2.78 -7.58
CA ALA A 31 4.73 3.24 -6.21
C ALA A 31 3.94 4.53 -5.99
N LEU A 32 3.01 4.51 -5.04
CA LEU A 32 2.07 5.60 -4.82
C LEU A 32 2.16 6.14 -3.41
N LYS A 33 2.17 7.48 -3.31
CA LYS A 33 2.07 8.20 -2.04
C LYS A 33 0.62 8.26 -1.59
N HIS A 34 0.40 8.61 -0.32
CA HIS A 34 -0.94 8.80 0.22
C HIS A 34 -1.76 9.80 -0.61
N SER A 35 -1.12 10.87 -1.10
CA SER A 35 -1.79 11.86 -1.93
C SER A 35 -2.24 11.32 -3.29
N GLU A 36 -1.65 10.22 -3.73
CA GLU A 36 -1.97 9.59 -5.00
C GLU A 36 -2.96 8.43 -4.84
N LEU A 37 -2.90 7.74 -3.71
CA LEU A 37 -3.84 6.68 -3.37
C LEU A 37 -4.11 6.66 -1.88
N ASP A 38 -5.32 7.04 -1.50
CA ASP A 38 -5.81 6.91 -0.14
C ASP A 38 -6.40 5.51 0.02
N ILE A 39 -5.74 4.66 0.80
CA ILE A 39 -6.16 3.26 0.95
C ILE A 39 -7.50 3.11 1.69
N THR A 40 -7.99 4.18 2.34
CA THR A 40 -9.32 4.16 2.96
C THR A 40 -10.44 4.42 1.94
N ASN A 41 -10.09 4.78 0.72
CA ASN A 41 -11.06 4.95 -0.37
C ASN A 41 -11.20 3.63 -1.12
N LYS A 42 -12.22 2.85 -0.75
CA LYS A 42 -12.44 1.51 -1.30
C LYS A 42 -12.50 1.50 -2.82
N ASN A 43 -13.30 2.41 -3.40
CA ASN A 43 -13.49 2.43 -4.85
C ASN A 43 -12.19 2.73 -5.58
N ALA A 44 -11.39 3.66 -5.06
CA ALA A 44 -10.09 3.98 -5.65
C ALA A 44 -9.15 2.79 -5.61
N VAL A 45 -9.10 2.09 -4.47
CA VAL A 45 -8.25 0.91 -4.30
C VAL A 45 -8.64 -0.19 -5.27
N LEU A 46 -9.92 -0.54 -5.31
CA LEU A 46 -10.41 -1.62 -6.18
C LEU A 46 -10.18 -1.29 -7.65
N SER A 47 -10.49 -0.06 -8.05
CA SER A 47 -10.33 0.37 -9.44
C SER A 47 -8.86 0.32 -9.88
N LEU A 48 -7.96 0.82 -9.04
CA LEU A 48 -6.55 0.82 -9.36
C LEU A 48 -5.99 -0.60 -9.48
N VAL A 49 -6.32 -1.45 -8.53
CA VAL A 49 -5.82 -2.83 -8.53
C VAL A 49 -6.39 -3.62 -9.71
N ASP A 50 -7.68 -3.45 -10.01
CA ASP A 50 -8.29 -4.11 -11.16
C ASP A 50 -7.63 -3.67 -12.48
N SER A 51 -7.24 -2.41 -12.57
CA SER A 51 -6.62 -1.85 -13.76
C SER A 51 -5.16 -2.27 -13.91
N PHE A 52 -4.38 -2.17 -12.85
CA PHE A 52 -2.94 -2.47 -12.89
C PHE A 52 -2.66 -3.97 -12.84
N LYS A 53 -3.48 -4.73 -12.12
CA LYS A 53 -3.34 -6.17 -11.93
C LYS A 53 -1.95 -6.58 -11.40
N PRO A 54 -1.59 -6.08 -10.22
CA PRO A 54 -0.30 -6.44 -9.64
C PRO A 54 -0.24 -7.92 -9.26
N ASN A 55 0.97 -8.45 -9.23
CA ASN A 55 1.22 -9.78 -8.66
C ASN A 55 1.40 -9.69 -7.15
N ILE A 56 1.99 -8.60 -6.69
CA ILE A 56 2.33 -8.37 -5.29
C ILE A 56 1.94 -6.95 -4.91
N ILE A 57 1.25 -6.81 -3.79
CA ILE A 57 0.93 -5.51 -3.20
C ILE A 57 1.75 -5.38 -1.92
N ILE A 58 2.53 -4.31 -1.80
CA ILE A 58 3.28 -4.00 -0.59
C ILE A 58 2.62 -2.79 0.05
N ASN A 59 2.02 -3.00 1.22
CA ASN A 59 1.33 -1.94 1.93
C ASN A 59 2.24 -1.26 2.94
N GLY A 60 2.77 -0.08 2.57
CA GLY A 60 3.52 0.77 3.47
C GLY A 60 2.73 1.99 3.93
N ALA A 61 1.42 2.00 3.70
CA ALA A 61 0.57 3.17 3.93
C ALA A 61 0.04 3.28 5.36
N ALA A 62 0.65 2.59 6.33
CA ALA A 62 0.22 2.69 7.71
C ALA A 62 0.44 4.11 8.25
N TYR A 63 -0.51 4.58 9.04
CA TYR A 63 -0.40 5.86 9.72
C TYR A 63 0.60 5.71 10.87
N THR A 64 1.70 6.45 10.81
CA THR A 64 2.82 6.27 11.73
C THR A 64 3.22 7.50 12.54
N HIS A 65 2.41 8.56 12.55
CA HIS A 65 2.70 9.77 13.32
C HIS A 65 2.47 9.51 14.81
N VAL A 66 3.55 9.19 15.52
CA VAL A 66 3.48 8.82 16.94
C VAL A 66 2.90 9.96 17.78
N ASP A 67 3.29 11.19 17.52
CA ASP A 67 2.81 12.34 18.28
C ASP A 67 1.30 12.51 18.19
N ARG A 68 0.72 12.17 17.05
CA ARG A 68 -0.71 12.26 16.83
C ARG A 68 -1.45 11.00 17.26
N ALA A 69 -0.74 9.88 17.30
CA ALA A 69 -1.33 8.60 17.66
C ALA A 69 -1.89 8.58 19.10
N GLU A 70 -1.29 9.34 20.00
CA GLU A 70 -1.76 9.44 21.37
C GLU A 70 -3.15 10.08 21.48
N THR A 71 -3.45 11.04 20.61
CA THR A 71 -4.71 11.76 20.60
C THR A 71 -5.68 11.27 19.54
N GLU A 72 -5.18 10.53 18.56
CA GLU A 72 -5.95 10.06 17.41
C GLU A 72 -5.88 8.55 17.24
N GLU A 73 -5.85 7.82 18.36
CA GLU A 73 -5.71 6.36 18.33
C GLU A 73 -6.79 5.68 17.50
N SER A 74 -8.03 6.12 17.61
CA SER A 74 -9.15 5.58 16.84
C SER A 74 -8.96 5.80 15.35
N LEU A 75 -8.46 6.96 14.96
CA LEU A 75 -8.19 7.28 13.56
C LEU A 75 -7.09 6.40 13.00
N VAL A 76 -6.01 6.22 13.76
CA VAL A 76 -4.90 5.34 13.36
C VAL A 76 -5.41 3.91 13.14
N HIS A 77 -6.20 3.42 14.08
CA HIS A 77 -6.78 2.08 13.98
C HIS A 77 -7.67 1.96 12.75
N ASP A 78 -8.57 2.92 12.52
CA ASP A 78 -9.49 2.91 11.39
C ASP A 78 -8.75 2.92 10.05
N VAL A 79 -7.75 3.78 9.90
CA VAL A 79 -6.96 3.86 8.66
C VAL A 79 -6.27 2.52 8.39
N ASN A 80 -5.60 1.97 9.40
CA ASN A 80 -4.86 0.72 9.23
C ASN A 80 -5.78 -0.46 8.95
N VAL A 81 -6.87 -0.57 9.68
CA VAL A 81 -7.82 -1.69 9.52
C VAL A 81 -8.57 -1.59 8.20
N LYS A 82 -9.17 -0.44 7.92
CA LYS A 82 -9.94 -0.25 6.69
C LYS A 82 -9.06 -0.35 5.46
N GLY A 83 -7.91 0.32 5.49
CA GLY A 83 -6.99 0.31 4.37
C GLY A 83 -6.52 -1.10 4.03
N LEU A 84 -6.09 -1.85 5.03
CA LEU A 84 -5.65 -3.22 4.83
C LEU A 84 -6.77 -4.11 4.33
N LYS A 85 -7.98 -3.93 4.85
CA LYS A 85 -9.15 -4.69 4.41
C LYS A 85 -9.44 -4.47 2.91
N TYR A 86 -9.41 -3.23 2.47
CA TYR A 86 -9.69 -2.90 1.06
C TYR A 86 -8.59 -3.41 0.14
N LEU A 87 -7.33 -3.30 0.56
CA LEU A 87 -6.21 -3.85 -0.20
C LEU A 87 -6.28 -5.38 -0.30
N ALA A 88 -6.64 -6.04 0.80
CA ALA A 88 -6.78 -7.49 0.80
C ALA A 88 -7.92 -7.95 -0.13
N GLU A 89 -9.04 -7.24 -0.10
CA GLU A 89 -10.17 -7.51 -0.99
C GLU A 89 -9.75 -7.33 -2.45
N ALA A 90 -9.06 -6.25 -2.76
CA ALA A 90 -8.57 -5.98 -4.10
C ALA A 90 -7.56 -7.04 -4.56
N ALA A 91 -6.64 -7.40 -3.69
CA ALA A 91 -5.63 -8.44 -3.99
C ALA A 91 -6.30 -9.77 -4.32
N ASN A 92 -7.31 -10.14 -3.55
CA ASN A 92 -8.02 -11.38 -3.77
C ASN A 92 -8.70 -11.42 -5.16
N ARG A 93 -9.20 -10.29 -5.63
CA ARG A 93 -9.85 -10.20 -6.94
C ARG A 93 -8.91 -10.48 -8.10
N VAL A 94 -7.63 -10.20 -7.95
CA VAL A 94 -6.63 -10.36 -9.03
C VAL A 94 -5.58 -11.42 -8.70
N ASN A 95 -5.80 -12.21 -7.67
CA ASN A 95 -4.86 -13.24 -7.21
C ASN A 95 -3.48 -12.68 -6.85
N ALA A 96 -3.44 -11.49 -6.30
CA ALA A 96 -2.19 -10.90 -5.85
C ALA A 96 -1.87 -11.33 -4.41
N SER A 97 -0.57 -11.44 -4.12
CA SER A 97 -0.10 -11.58 -2.75
C SER A 97 -0.02 -10.20 -2.12
N ILE A 98 -0.21 -10.12 -0.81
CA ILE A 98 -0.10 -8.85 -0.10
C ILE A 98 0.91 -8.97 1.03
N LEU A 99 1.80 -7.99 1.12
CA LEU A 99 2.76 -7.86 2.20
C LEU A 99 2.44 -6.57 2.96
N HIS A 100 2.06 -6.71 4.21
CA HIS A 100 1.77 -5.56 5.06
C HIS A 100 2.97 -5.26 5.94
N ILE A 101 3.46 -4.03 5.87
CA ILE A 101 4.60 -3.59 6.69
C ILE A 101 4.04 -2.95 7.95
N SER A 102 4.31 -3.58 9.09
CA SER A 102 3.91 -3.07 10.39
C SER A 102 5.14 -2.54 11.13
N THR A 103 5.00 -1.38 11.71
CA THR A 103 6.07 -0.77 12.50
C THR A 103 5.75 -0.84 13.99
#